data_08641e3d387c353d9d8f717a115e4659
#
_entry.id   08641e3d387c353d9d8f717a115e4659
#
_cell.length_a   1.000
_cell.length_b   1.000
_cell.length_c   1.000
_cell.angle_alpha   90.00
_cell.angle_beta   90.00
_cell.angle_gamma   90.00
#
_symmetry.space_group_name_H-M   'P 1'
#
loop_
_entity.id
_entity.type
_entity.pdbx_description
1 polymer ?
#
loop_
_entity_poly.entity_id
_entity_poly.type
_entity_poly.pdbx_seq_one_letter_code
_entity_poly.pdbx_strand_id
1 'polypeptide(L)'
;YTSGLAGNAVVGRFYDKLVDLGGTAIFEEIVEAIGLRDMLVNRGETEEVRQQLAYTYDKMLDYCKSVRQYSISPGNFAGGLTTIEEKSMGALVKSGSRPIQGVTKVAVPPTKPGLWLLDSTPDPYWMQFGITNPNDNEGLMDLISCGAHIVFLVTGRGSVVGSAVSPCLKI
;
A
#
# COMPACT_ATOMS: atom_id res chain seq x y z
N TYR A 1 -0.57 -7.06 -17.19
CA TYR A 1 -0.73 -6.49 -15.82
C TYR A 1 -2.08 -5.76 -15.68
N THR A 2 -3.16 -6.48 -16.00
CA THR A 2 -4.52 -5.92 -16.06
C THR A 2 -5.01 -5.43 -14.67
N SER A 3 -4.71 -6.14 -13.60
CA SER A 3 -5.09 -5.74 -12.23
C SER A 3 -4.50 -4.37 -11.86
N GLY A 4 -3.23 -4.12 -12.19
CA GLY A 4 -2.59 -2.82 -11.95
C GLY A 4 -3.20 -1.68 -12.77
N LEU A 5 -3.57 -1.94 -14.00
CA LEU A 5 -4.11 -0.91 -14.90
C LEU A 5 -5.60 -0.63 -14.68
N ALA A 6 -6.41 -1.66 -14.45
CA ALA A 6 -7.86 -1.54 -14.33
C ALA A 6 -8.33 -1.60 -12.87
N GLY A 7 -8.04 -2.68 -12.16
CA GLY A 7 -8.52 -2.89 -10.79
C GLY A 7 -8.04 -1.82 -9.82
N ASN A 8 -6.76 -1.49 -9.85
CA ASN A 8 -6.20 -0.44 -8.99
C ASN A 8 -6.83 0.93 -9.25
N ALA A 9 -7.11 1.28 -10.51
CA ALA A 9 -7.76 2.54 -10.86
C ALA A 9 -9.20 2.61 -10.32
N VAL A 10 -9.94 1.49 -10.33
CA VAL A 10 -11.29 1.41 -9.76
C VAL A 10 -11.25 1.62 -8.25
N VAL A 11 -10.32 0.95 -7.54
CA VAL A 11 -10.15 1.14 -6.09
C VAL A 11 -9.76 2.57 -5.76
N GLY A 12 -8.84 3.17 -6.53
CA GLY A 12 -8.44 4.56 -6.33
C GLY A 12 -9.61 5.55 -6.46
N ARG A 13 -10.46 5.37 -7.44
CA ARG A 13 -11.68 6.19 -7.59
C ARG A 13 -12.69 5.97 -6.47
N PHE A 14 -12.81 4.74 -5.99
CA PHE A 14 -13.62 4.44 -4.82
C PHE A 14 -13.08 5.15 -3.58
N TYR A 15 -11.77 5.14 -3.36
CA TYR A 15 -11.12 5.84 -2.24
C TYR A 15 -11.37 7.34 -2.32
N ASP A 16 -11.19 7.95 -3.49
CA ASP A 16 -11.47 9.38 -3.66
C ASP A 16 -12.91 9.72 -3.25
N LYS A 17 -13.88 8.93 -3.73
CA LYS A 17 -15.28 9.14 -3.40
C LYS A 17 -15.58 8.90 -1.91
N LEU A 18 -14.98 7.89 -1.31
CA LEU A 18 -15.13 7.60 0.12
C LEU A 18 -14.61 8.76 0.97
N VAL A 19 -13.44 9.29 0.63
CA VAL A 19 -12.83 10.43 1.32
C VAL A 19 -13.66 11.69 1.14
N ASP A 20 -14.21 11.96 -0.05
CA ASP A 20 -15.09 13.09 -0.32
C ASP A 20 -16.40 13.03 0.51
N LEU A 21 -16.83 11.84 0.88
CA LEU A 21 -18.00 11.61 1.75
C LEU A 21 -17.64 11.61 3.25
N GLY A 22 -16.41 11.96 3.61
CA GLY A 22 -15.97 12.01 5.00
C GLY A 22 -15.54 10.66 5.58
N GLY A 23 -15.33 9.64 4.74
CA GLY A 23 -14.82 8.34 5.15
C GLY A 23 -13.30 8.32 5.29
N THR A 24 -12.78 7.19 5.76
CA THR A 24 -11.34 6.95 5.88
C THR A 24 -10.92 5.82 4.95
N ALA A 25 -9.88 6.05 4.18
CA ALA A 25 -9.23 5.05 3.33
C ALA A 25 -7.77 4.86 3.78
N ILE A 26 -7.31 3.62 3.85
CA ILE A 26 -5.92 3.27 4.18
C ILE A 26 -5.36 2.45 3.03
N PHE A 27 -4.18 2.82 2.54
CA PHE A 27 -3.42 2.01 1.58
C PHE A 27 -2.06 1.65 2.16
N GLU A 28 -1.50 0.51 1.75
CA GLU A 28 -0.30 -0.03 2.41
C GLU A 28 0.87 -0.34 1.47
N GLU A 29 0.65 -0.59 0.21
CA GLU A 29 1.67 -1.13 -0.72
C GLU A 29 2.79 -0.12 -1.04
N ILE A 30 3.41 0.46 -0.03
CA ILE A 30 4.52 1.40 -0.23
C ILE A 30 5.75 0.75 -0.86
N VAL A 31 5.96 -0.55 -0.62
CA VAL A 31 7.03 -1.33 -1.26
C VAL A 31 6.87 -1.37 -2.79
N GLU A 32 5.71 -1.03 -3.29
CA GLU A 32 5.41 -0.92 -4.70
C GLU A 32 5.45 0.53 -5.22
N ALA A 33 5.90 1.50 -4.41
CA ALA A 33 6.06 2.90 -4.84
C ALA A 33 7.50 3.25 -5.28
N ILE A 34 8.35 2.24 -5.51
CA ILE A 34 9.76 2.43 -5.89
C ILE A 34 9.87 3.27 -7.15
N GLY A 35 10.73 4.29 -7.11
CA GLY A 35 10.91 5.24 -8.21
C GLY A 35 9.92 6.42 -8.21
N LEU A 36 8.89 6.41 -7.36
CA LEU A 36 7.82 7.41 -7.34
C LEU A 36 7.81 8.27 -6.06
N ARG A 37 8.98 8.45 -5.45
CA ARG A 37 9.13 9.18 -4.18
C ARG A 37 8.42 10.54 -4.20
N ASP A 38 8.73 11.36 -5.17
CA ASP A 38 8.19 12.72 -5.24
C ASP A 38 6.68 12.74 -5.51
N MET A 39 6.18 11.79 -6.30
CA MET A 39 4.73 11.64 -6.51
C MET A 39 4.01 11.30 -5.22
N LEU A 40 4.58 10.44 -4.39
CA LEU A 40 4.00 10.07 -3.09
C LEU A 40 4.10 11.25 -2.11
N VAL A 41 5.28 11.81 -1.95
CA VAL A 41 5.57 12.87 -0.97
C VAL A 41 4.73 14.12 -1.24
N ASN A 42 4.64 14.55 -2.50
CA ASN A 42 3.88 15.76 -2.87
C ASN A 42 2.36 15.63 -2.63
N ARG A 43 1.86 14.43 -2.35
CA ARG A 43 0.46 14.22 -1.96
C ARG A 43 0.18 14.45 -0.49
N GLY A 44 1.20 14.68 0.34
CA GLY A 44 1.01 15.02 1.75
C GLY A 44 0.25 16.33 1.93
N GLU A 45 -0.79 16.31 2.78
CA GLU A 45 -1.65 17.47 3.06
C GLU A 45 -0.85 18.65 3.64
N THR A 46 0.05 18.36 4.56
CA THR A 46 0.90 19.35 5.21
C THR A 46 2.37 19.02 5.03
N GLU A 47 3.24 19.95 5.37
CA GLU A 47 4.68 19.73 5.31
C GLU A 47 5.14 18.61 6.26
N GLU A 48 4.53 18.51 7.44
CA GLU A 48 4.82 17.45 8.40
C GLU A 48 4.46 16.07 7.82
N VAL A 49 3.33 15.99 7.11
CA VAL A 49 2.92 14.75 6.43
C VAL A 49 3.86 14.41 5.29
N ARG A 50 4.32 15.40 4.51
CA ARG A 50 5.32 15.18 3.46
C ARG A 50 6.62 14.62 4.02
N GLN A 51 7.08 15.14 5.16
CA GLN A 51 8.28 14.63 5.85
C GLN A 51 8.07 13.19 6.33
N GLN A 52 6.91 12.87 6.89
CA GLN A 52 6.56 11.50 7.27
C GLN A 52 6.58 10.55 6.07
N LEU A 53 5.97 10.95 4.95
CA LEU A 53 5.94 10.17 3.72
C LEU A 53 7.34 9.96 3.16
N ALA A 54 8.18 11.00 3.15
CA ALA A 54 9.57 10.92 2.72
C ALA A 54 10.36 9.92 3.59
N TYR A 55 10.26 10.04 4.90
CA TYR A 55 10.92 9.14 5.83
C TYR A 55 10.46 7.68 5.64
N THR A 56 9.15 7.46 5.51
CA THR A 56 8.58 6.12 5.33
C THR A 56 9.04 5.51 4.00
N TYR A 57 9.05 6.30 2.93
CA TYR A 57 9.55 5.86 1.63
C TYR A 57 11.04 5.47 1.69
N ASP A 58 11.88 6.34 2.27
CA ASP A 58 13.33 6.11 2.35
C ASP A 58 13.62 4.87 3.21
N LYS A 59 12.92 4.70 4.34
CA LYS A 59 13.00 3.49 5.19
C LYS A 59 12.62 2.22 4.41
N MET A 60 11.53 2.26 3.67
CA MET A 60 11.08 1.14 2.84
C MET A 60 12.12 0.81 1.75
N LEU A 61 12.68 1.81 1.09
CA LEU A 61 13.68 1.59 0.06
C LEU A 61 14.96 0.94 0.63
N ASP A 62 15.40 1.38 1.81
CA ASP A 62 16.54 0.79 2.49
C ASP A 62 16.25 -0.66 2.94
N TYR A 63 15.03 -0.95 3.38
CA TYR A 63 14.58 -2.31 3.63
C TYR A 63 14.69 -3.16 2.36
N CYS A 64 14.11 -2.73 1.23
CA CYS A 64 14.17 -3.46 -0.03
C CYS A 64 15.61 -3.73 -0.48
N LYS A 65 16.51 -2.76 -0.33
CA LYS A 65 17.94 -2.92 -0.63
C LYS A 65 18.60 -3.97 0.26
N SER A 66 18.29 -3.94 1.56
CA SER A 66 18.89 -4.84 2.55
C SER A 66 18.52 -6.30 2.32
N VAL A 67 17.28 -6.57 1.95
CA VAL A 67 16.78 -7.92 1.63
C VAL A 67 17.03 -8.31 0.17
N ARG A 68 17.52 -7.38 -0.65
CA ARG A 68 17.74 -7.57 -2.09
C ARG A 68 16.47 -8.02 -2.82
N GLN A 69 15.33 -7.57 -2.35
CA GLN A 69 14.03 -7.95 -2.90
C GLN A 69 13.18 -6.71 -3.13
N TYR A 70 12.69 -6.59 -4.35
CA TYR A 70 11.69 -5.63 -4.74
C TYR A 70 10.39 -6.37 -5.04
N SER A 71 9.26 -5.74 -4.85
CA SER A 71 7.94 -6.38 -4.94
C SER A 71 7.55 -6.81 -6.36
N ILE A 72 8.41 -7.58 -7.01
CA ILE A 72 8.16 -8.16 -8.34
C ILE A 72 8.27 -9.68 -8.25
N SER A 73 7.16 -10.37 -8.45
CA SER A 73 7.13 -11.83 -8.56
C SER A 73 7.27 -12.28 -10.02
N PRO A 74 7.73 -13.52 -10.28
CA PRO A 74 7.76 -14.08 -11.64
C PRO A 74 6.42 -14.02 -12.36
N GLY A 75 5.30 -14.12 -11.62
CA GLY A 75 3.95 -14.01 -12.17
C GLY A 75 3.62 -12.62 -12.72
N ASN A 76 4.25 -11.56 -12.22
CA ASN A 76 4.08 -10.22 -12.77
C ASN A 76 4.67 -10.12 -14.18
N PHE A 77 5.87 -10.64 -14.40
CA PHE A 77 6.50 -10.68 -15.73
C PHE A 77 5.71 -11.56 -16.70
N ALA A 78 5.26 -12.73 -16.27
CA ALA A 78 4.41 -13.60 -17.08
C ALA A 78 3.08 -12.93 -17.46
N GLY A 79 2.59 -11.99 -16.66
CA GLY A 79 1.41 -11.17 -16.90
C GLY A 79 1.66 -9.92 -17.73
N GLY A 80 2.89 -9.73 -18.27
CA GLY A 80 3.24 -8.62 -19.16
C GLY A 80 3.83 -7.38 -18.48
N LEU A 81 4.17 -7.45 -17.18
CA LEU A 81 4.91 -6.36 -16.52
C LEU A 81 6.30 -6.22 -17.11
N THR A 82 6.75 -4.99 -17.37
CA THR A 82 8.04 -4.70 -17.98
C THR A 82 9.07 -4.20 -16.98
N THR A 83 8.71 -3.28 -16.09
CA THR A 83 9.61 -2.64 -15.13
C THR A 83 8.98 -2.48 -13.75
N ILE A 84 9.82 -2.18 -12.74
CA ILE A 84 9.34 -1.85 -11.39
C ILE A 84 8.55 -0.54 -11.39
N GLU A 85 8.94 0.43 -12.20
CA GLU A 85 8.27 1.73 -12.29
C GLU A 85 6.85 1.56 -12.84
N GLU A 86 6.66 0.70 -13.83
CA GLU A 86 5.31 0.37 -14.34
C GLU A 86 4.44 -0.22 -13.23
N LYS A 87 4.99 -1.15 -12.44
CA LYS A 87 4.27 -1.73 -11.30
C LYS A 87 3.95 -0.67 -10.25
N SER A 88 4.92 0.18 -9.92
CA SER A 88 4.80 1.24 -8.92
C SER A 88 3.74 2.27 -9.30
N MET A 89 3.68 2.68 -10.56
CA MET A 89 2.62 3.56 -11.04
C MET A 89 1.23 2.94 -10.90
N GLY A 90 1.09 1.67 -11.27
CA GLY A 90 -0.15 0.93 -11.09
C GLY A 90 -0.55 0.80 -9.62
N ALA A 91 0.41 0.52 -8.74
CA ALA A 91 0.16 0.41 -7.30
C ALA A 91 -0.26 1.75 -6.67
N LEU A 92 0.43 2.84 -7.02
CA LEU A 92 0.13 4.16 -6.45
C LEU A 92 -1.26 4.66 -6.86
N VAL A 93 -1.74 4.33 -8.04
CA VAL A 93 -3.10 4.67 -8.51
C VAL A 93 -4.19 4.08 -7.60
N LYS A 94 -3.93 2.93 -6.96
CA LYS A 94 -4.85 2.31 -5.99
C LYS A 94 -5.20 3.24 -4.82
N SER A 95 -4.32 4.15 -4.45
CA SER A 95 -4.56 5.11 -3.38
C SER A 95 -5.40 6.33 -3.79
N GLY A 96 -5.89 6.39 -5.04
CA GLY A 96 -6.63 7.54 -5.53
C GLY A 96 -5.78 8.79 -5.70
N SER A 97 -6.42 9.95 -5.65
CA SER A 97 -5.79 11.26 -5.90
C SER A 97 -5.90 12.26 -4.73
N ARG A 98 -6.62 11.92 -3.67
CA ARG A 98 -6.83 12.84 -2.55
C ARG A 98 -5.54 13.05 -1.74
N PRO A 99 -5.40 14.22 -1.07
CA PRO A 99 -4.26 14.46 -0.18
C PRO A 99 -4.16 13.41 0.92
N ILE A 100 -2.93 13.01 1.23
CA ILE A 100 -2.64 12.05 2.29
C ILE A 100 -2.60 12.79 3.62
N GLN A 101 -3.40 12.35 4.59
CA GLN A 101 -3.60 12.98 5.88
C GLN A 101 -2.53 12.63 6.90
N GLY A 102 -1.82 11.54 6.68
CA GLY A 102 -0.75 11.07 7.54
C GLY A 102 -0.29 9.66 7.23
N VAL A 103 0.68 9.22 7.99
CA VAL A 103 1.19 7.85 7.99
C VAL A 103 0.78 7.20 9.30
N THR A 104 0.16 6.02 9.20
CA THR A 104 -0.14 5.20 10.37
C THR A 104 0.75 3.97 10.41
N LYS A 105 0.75 3.25 11.53
CA LYS A 105 1.50 2.02 11.76
C LYS A 105 0.56 0.88 12.06
N VAL A 106 1.05 -0.34 11.94
CA VAL A 106 0.30 -1.55 12.31
C VAL A 106 -0.30 -1.40 13.72
N ALA A 107 -1.56 -1.75 13.85
CA ALA A 107 -2.37 -1.63 15.07
C ALA A 107 -2.59 -0.19 15.60
N VAL A 108 -2.33 0.83 14.77
CA VAL A 108 -2.62 2.22 15.11
C VAL A 108 -3.68 2.76 14.13
N PRO A 109 -4.91 3.03 14.59
CA PRO A 109 -5.94 3.55 13.69
C PRO A 109 -5.65 5.00 13.28
N PRO A 110 -6.10 5.42 12.08
CA PRO A 110 -6.12 6.82 11.68
C PRO A 110 -6.83 7.71 12.70
N THR A 111 -6.30 8.90 12.94
CA THR A 111 -6.81 9.82 13.96
C THR A 111 -7.91 10.75 13.47
N LYS A 112 -8.13 10.82 12.16
CA LYS A 112 -9.17 11.65 11.51
C LYS A 112 -9.57 11.03 10.16
N PRO A 113 -10.75 11.39 9.61
CA PRO A 113 -11.13 10.97 8.27
C PRO A 113 -10.13 11.41 7.20
N GLY A 114 -10.10 10.68 6.08
CA GLY A 114 -9.27 11.00 4.93
C GLY A 114 -8.44 9.82 4.45
N LEU A 115 -7.46 10.10 3.60
CA LEU A 115 -6.57 9.10 3.02
C LEU A 115 -5.30 8.96 3.89
N TRP A 116 -4.94 7.74 4.22
CA TRP A 116 -3.78 7.42 5.06
C TRP A 116 -2.90 6.36 4.42
N LEU A 117 -1.59 6.52 4.60
CA LEU A 117 -0.62 5.46 4.29
C LEU A 117 -0.39 4.61 5.55
N LEU A 118 -0.46 3.30 5.42
CA LEU A 118 0.02 2.37 6.44
C LEU A 118 1.49 2.05 6.17
N ASP A 119 2.34 2.37 7.13
CA ASP A 119 3.73 1.90 7.15
C ASP A 119 3.77 0.47 7.70
N SER A 120 3.72 -0.48 6.82
CA SER A 120 3.86 -1.91 7.10
C SER A 120 5.30 -2.42 6.91
N THR A 121 6.27 -1.53 6.71
CA THR A 121 7.67 -1.91 6.54
C THR A 121 8.16 -2.63 7.79
N PRO A 122 8.65 -3.88 7.70
CA PRO A 122 9.16 -4.61 8.85
C PRO A 122 10.26 -3.85 9.58
N ASP A 123 10.26 -3.91 10.89
CA ASP A 123 11.35 -3.39 11.69
C ASP A 123 12.64 -4.18 11.37
N PRO A 124 13.77 -3.52 11.12
CA PRO A 124 15.06 -4.17 10.88
C PRO A 124 15.45 -5.20 11.95
N TYR A 125 15.00 -5.02 13.19
CA TYR A 125 15.19 -5.99 14.26
C TYR A 125 14.64 -7.38 13.90
N TRP A 126 13.49 -7.47 13.27
CA TRP A 126 12.84 -8.74 12.91
C TRP A 126 13.49 -9.44 11.72
N MET A 127 14.24 -8.70 10.90
CA MET A 127 14.94 -9.26 9.74
C MET A 127 15.96 -10.33 10.14
N GLN A 128 16.60 -10.20 11.30
CA GLN A 128 17.53 -11.19 11.84
C GLN A 128 16.87 -12.56 12.11
N PHE A 129 15.55 -12.60 12.22
CA PHE A 129 14.77 -13.83 12.40
C PHE A 129 14.20 -14.38 11.09
N GLY A 130 14.62 -13.87 9.95
CA GLY A 130 14.19 -14.33 8.63
C GLY A 130 12.86 -13.75 8.15
N ILE A 131 12.33 -12.76 8.83
CA ILE A 131 11.14 -12.01 8.37
C ILE A 131 11.62 -11.01 7.32
N THR A 132 11.46 -11.37 6.06
CA THR A 132 12.08 -10.65 4.95
C THR A 132 11.10 -10.14 3.90
N ASN A 133 9.82 -10.52 3.99
CA ASN A 133 8.87 -10.15 2.96
C ASN A 133 7.43 -10.13 3.50
N PRO A 134 6.81 -8.96 3.56
CA PRO A 134 5.37 -8.87 3.82
C PRO A 134 4.61 -9.65 2.75
N ASN A 135 3.57 -10.34 3.15
CA ASN A 135 2.71 -11.09 2.25
C ASN A 135 1.26 -10.61 2.35
N ASP A 136 0.42 -11.03 1.41
CA ASP A 136 -0.99 -10.58 1.34
C ASP A 136 -1.77 -10.82 2.65
N ASN A 137 -1.47 -11.91 3.40
CA ASN A 137 -2.13 -12.16 4.68
C ASN A 137 -1.72 -11.14 5.75
N GLU A 138 -0.43 -10.80 5.82
CA GLU A 138 0.07 -9.80 6.76
C GLU A 138 -0.53 -8.44 6.42
N GLY A 139 -0.40 -7.96 5.19
CA GLY A 139 -0.94 -6.66 4.79
C GLY A 139 -2.44 -6.54 5.05
N LEU A 140 -3.21 -7.62 4.82
CA LEU A 140 -4.63 -7.64 5.12
C LEU A 140 -4.89 -7.53 6.62
N MET A 141 -4.15 -8.26 7.44
CA MET A 141 -4.29 -8.22 8.90
C MET A 141 -3.80 -6.89 9.48
N ASP A 142 -2.76 -6.30 8.90
CA ASP A 142 -2.26 -4.99 9.29
C ASP A 142 -3.30 -3.90 9.06
N LEU A 143 -3.97 -3.88 7.91
CA LEU A 143 -5.07 -2.98 7.61
C LEU A 143 -6.25 -3.17 8.58
N ILE A 144 -6.62 -4.41 8.87
CA ILE A 144 -7.70 -4.73 9.81
C ILE A 144 -7.33 -4.28 11.22
N SER A 145 -6.09 -4.47 11.66
CA SER A 145 -5.61 -4.03 12.96
C SER A 145 -5.66 -2.51 13.14
N CYS A 146 -5.60 -1.76 12.03
CA CYS A 146 -5.80 -0.30 12.00
C CYS A 146 -7.28 0.10 12.01
N GLY A 147 -8.21 -0.83 12.13
CA GLY A 147 -9.64 -0.58 12.19
C GLY A 147 -10.35 -0.59 10.83
N ALA A 148 -9.76 -1.15 9.78
CA ALA A 148 -10.43 -1.28 8.50
C ALA A 148 -11.64 -2.23 8.60
N HIS A 149 -12.83 -1.74 8.25
CA HIS A 149 -14.07 -2.52 8.26
C HIS A 149 -14.20 -3.42 7.02
N ILE A 150 -13.61 -3.01 5.91
CA ILE A 150 -13.60 -3.74 4.62
C ILE A 150 -12.21 -3.58 4.02
N VAL A 151 -11.67 -4.65 3.46
CA VAL A 151 -10.39 -4.62 2.76
C VAL A 151 -10.60 -4.99 1.29
N PHE A 152 -9.92 -4.29 0.39
CA PHE A 152 -9.86 -4.60 -1.04
C PHE A 152 -8.53 -5.27 -1.37
N LEU A 153 -8.60 -6.45 -1.95
CA LEU A 153 -7.45 -7.16 -2.52
C LEU A 153 -7.58 -7.18 -4.04
N VAL A 154 -6.73 -6.40 -4.70
CA VAL A 154 -6.70 -6.36 -6.17
C VAL A 154 -5.79 -7.46 -6.68
N THR A 155 -6.31 -8.37 -7.51
CA THR A 155 -5.55 -9.52 -8.00
C THR A 155 -5.93 -9.89 -9.41
N GLY A 156 -4.93 -10.15 -10.26
CA GLY A 156 -5.15 -10.56 -11.65
C GLY A 156 -5.44 -12.05 -11.84
N ARG A 157 -5.06 -12.89 -10.88
CA ARG A 157 -5.22 -14.35 -10.95
C ARG A 157 -6.16 -14.91 -9.90
N GLY A 158 -6.66 -14.07 -9.03
CA GLY A 158 -7.36 -14.49 -7.83
C GLY A 158 -6.39 -14.80 -6.69
N SER A 159 -6.91 -14.84 -5.49
CA SER A 159 -6.18 -15.17 -4.27
C SER A 159 -7.11 -15.89 -3.30
N VAL A 160 -6.57 -16.86 -2.57
CA VAL A 160 -7.30 -17.56 -1.49
C VAL A 160 -7.27 -16.76 -0.18
N VAL A 161 -6.44 -15.72 -0.11
CA VAL A 161 -6.29 -14.87 1.07
C VAL A 161 -7.63 -14.23 1.43
N GLY A 162 -7.94 -14.24 2.69
CA GLY A 162 -9.16 -13.64 3.24
C GLY A 162 -9.05 -13.48 4.75
N SER A 163 -10.09 -12.95 5.36
CA SER A 163 -10.14 -12.76 6.80
C SER A 163 -11.47 -13.26 7.37
N ALA A 164 -11.42 -13.83 8.58
CA ALA A 164 -12.60 -14.19 9.35
C ALA A 164 -13.14 -13.00 10.17
N VAL A 165 -12.40 -11.90 10.24
CA VAL A 165 -12.72 -10.73 11.06
C VAL A 165 -13.40 -9.63 10.26
N SER A 166 -12.88 -9.33 9.06
CA SER A 166 -13.42 -8.29 8.20
C SER A 166 -13.60 -8.81 6.77
N PRO A 167 -14.64 -8.38 6.03
CA PRO A 167 -14.80 -8.74 4.63
C PRO A 167 -13.58 -8.34 3.80
N CYS A 168 -13.09 -9.28 2.98
CA CYS A 168 -12.05 -9.04 1.98
C CYS A 168 -12.66 -9.18 0.59
N LEU A 169 -12.84 -8.06 -0.10
CA LEU A 169 -13.35 -8.02 -1.46
C LEU A 169 -12.21 -8.15 -2.46
N LYS A 170 -12.30 -9.12 -3.34
CA LYS A 170 -11.33 -9.34 -4.43
C LYS A 170 -11.82 -8.65 -5.70
N ILE A 171 -10.94 -7.85 -6.29
CA ILE A 171 -11.21 -7.03 -7.47
C ILE A 171 -10.22 -7.39 -8.58
#